data_5f796e830ec1c3f7a6bb47718adc0686
#
_entry.id   5f796e830ec1c3f7a6bb47718adc0686
#
_cell.length_a   1.000
_cell.length_b   1.000
_cell.length_c   1.000
_cell.angle_alpha   90.00
_cell.angle_beta   90.00
_cell.angle_gamma   90.00
#
_symmetry.space_group_name_H-M   'P 1'
#
loop_
_entity.id
_entity.type
_entity.pdbx_description
1 polymer ?
#
loop_
_entity_poly.entity_id
_entity_poly.type
_entity_poly.pdbx_seq_one_letter_code
_entity_poly.pdbx_strand_id
1 'polypeptide(L)'
;MSANQRIRYDSPAVFGPSLMPDRSPCDDAETSVISFETTRDAAAKLLPRFYELDDRPIVSVYRITYRGVDYLAGGEYREAVISVDAVYNGPNETIKAAFCPVLWVDQVWALISGRELLGSPKVLGKFPVEETGPGTRAFEVYESDGREVNTRLFRGEWSDLKPLSGDALAQLNDRVKEVRTLGWKVIPSLDGPPDADYPTQLLMRWNFNQASIGNGRIIFDTPSAKQAPVSSRIMKVLADLPIKEYRKGLVAKGSAVVERMSTRRLPLPVVNRTV
;
A
#
# COMPACT_ATOMS: atom_id res chain seq x y z
N MET A 1 -0.63 20.25 -25.36
CA MET A 1 -0.18 20.19 -23.95
C MET A 1 -1.15 21.06 -23.16
N SER A 2 -1.88 20.52 -22.19
CA SER A 2 -2.82 21.30 -21.38
C SER A 2 -2.05 22.27 -20.48
N ALA A 3 -2.52 23.50 -20.34
CA ALA A 3 -1.85 24.63 -19.71
C ALA A 3 -1.55 24.50 -18.19
N ASN A 4 -1.69 23.29 -17.60
CA ASN A 4 -1.52 23.06 -16.15
C ASN A 4 -0.61 21.86 -15.79
N GLN A 5 0.17 21.34 -16.73
CA GLN A 5 1.09 20.26 -16.42
C GLN A 5 2.27 20.82 -15.62
N ARG A 6 2.38 20.45 -14.33
CA ARG A 6 3.55 20.80 -13.50
C ARG A 6 4.75 20.03 -14.03
N ILE A 7 5.73 20.76 -14.56
CA ILE A 7 7.02 20.16 -14.93
C ILE A 7 7.70 19.71 -13.64
N ARG A 8 8.01 18.41 -13.58
CA ARG A 8 8.74 17.80 -12.46
C ARG A 8 10.05 17.25 -12.97
N TYR A 9 11.05 17.26 -12.13
CA TYR A 9 12.34 16.62 -12.37
C TYR A 9 12.55 15.53 -11.33
N ASP A 10 13.13 14.42 -11.76
CA ASP A 10 13.63 13.33 -10.93
C ASP A 10 15.06 12.97 -11.38
N SER A 11 15.73 12.09 -10.66
CA SER A 11 17.07 11.67 -11.03
C SER A 11 17.03 10.66 -12.20
N PRO A 12 17.89 10.83 -13.22
CA PRO A 12 18.95 11.84 -13.37
C PRO A 12 18.42 13.16 -13.97
N ALA A 13 18.49 14.25 -13.20
CA ALA A 13 17.82 15.52 -13.46
C ALA A 13 18.27 16.27 -14.72
N VAL A 14 19.50 16.02 -15.20
CA VAL A 14 20.08 16.71 -16.37
C VAL A 14 19.54 16.23 -17.72
N PHE A 15 18.76 15.15 -17.74
CA PHE A 15 18.24 14.55 -18.98
C PHE A 15 16.76 14.92 -19.26
N GLY A 16 16.28 15.96 -18.62
CA GLY A 16 14.94 16.49 -18.85
C GLY A 16 13.97 16.21 -17.70
N PRO A 17 12.72 16.61 -17.87
CA PRO A 17 11.69 16.39 -16.85
C PRO A 17 11.31 14.93 -16.73
N SER A 18 10.76 14.57 -15.57
CA SER A 18 10.17 13.25 -15.33
C SER A 18 9.10 12.91 -16.35
N LEU A 19 9.18 11.71 -16.92
CA LEU A 19 8.16 11.16 -17.82
C LEU A 19 7.00 10.48 -17.07
N MET A 20 7.04 10.46 -15.73
CA MET A 20 5.98 9.86 -14.92
C MET A 20 4.65 10.59 -15.15
N PRO A 21 3.61 9.91 -15.64
CA PRO A 21 2.34 10.54 -15.96
C PRO A 21 1.60 11.00 -14.71
N ASP A 22 0.80 12.06 -14.86
CA ASP A 22 -0.03 12.59 -13.78
C ASP A 22 -1.17 11.66 -13.38
N ARG A 23 -1.58 10.81 -14.30
CA ARG A 23 -2.61 9.79 -14.12
C ARG A 23 -2.11 8.49 -14.76
N SER A 24 -2.09 7.41 -13.99
CA SER A 24 -1.70 6.09 -14.50
C SER A 24 -2.90 5.14 -14.45
N PRO A 25 -3.57 4.95 -15.57
CA PRO A 25 -4.55 3.89 -15.72
C PRO A 25 -3.84 2.53 -15.82
N CYS A 26 -4.51 1.50 -15.34
CA CYS A 26 -4.16 0.10 -15.47
C CYS A 26 -5.44 -0.69 -15.70
N ASP A 27 -5.64 -1.21 -16.91
CA ASP A 27 -6.88 -1.87 -17.32
C ASP A 27 -6.95 -3.34 -16.85
N ASP A 28 -5.82 -3.93 -16.48
CA ASP A 28 -5.74 -5.27 -15.86
C ASP A 28 -5.05 -5.17 -14.49
N ALA A 29 -5.84 -4.90 -13.47
CA ALA A 29 -5.40 -4.86 -12.10
C ALA A 29 -6.14 -5.90 -11.26
N GLU A 30 -5.43 -6.55 -10.36
CA GLU A 30 -5.98 -7.52 -9.43
C GLU A 30 -5.57 -7.20 -8.02
N THR A 31 -6.50 -7.30 -7.08
CA THR A 31 -6.23 -7.11 -5.65
C THR A 31 -6.83 -8.24 -4.83
N SER A 32 -6.10 -8.67 -3.82
CA SER A 32 -6.58 -9.59 -2.80
C SER A 32 -6.35 -8.97 -1.43
N VAL A 33 -7.33 -9.05 -0.54
CA VAL A 33 -7.31 -8.35 0.76
C VAL A 33 -7.64 -9.32 1.87
N ILE A 34 -6.81 -9.33 2.92
CA ILE A 34 -7.08 -9.98 4.21
C ILE A 34 -7.08 -8.89 5.27
N SER A 35 -8.15 -8.77 6.02
CA SER A 35 -8.26 -7.80 7.11
C SER A 35 -8.56 -8.50 8.43
N PHE A 36 -7.98 -7.98 9.51
CA PHE A 36 -8.21 -8.48 10.85
C PHE A 36 -8.25 -7.35 11.88
N GLU A 37 -8.95 -7.57 12.95
CA GLU A 37 -8.93 -6.71 14.12
C GLU A 37 -7.78 -7.11 15.05
N THR A 38 -7.05 -6.12 15.57
CA THR A 38 -5.99 -6.30 16.55
C THR A 38 -6.29 -5.51 17.84
N THR A 39 -5.33 -5.35 18.73
CA THR A 39 -5.46 -4.44 19.87
C THR A 39 -5.14 -3.01 19.48
N ARG A 40 -5.75 -2.03 20.15
CA ARG A 40 -5.45 -0.61 19.90
C ARG A 40 -3.98 -0.28 20.12
N ASP A 41 -3.38 -0.80 21.20
CA ASP A 41 -1.97 -0.57 21.54
C ASP A 41 -1.01 -1.14 20.48
N ALA A 42 -1.34 -2.30 19.90
CA ALA A 42 -0.53 -2.89 18.84
C ALA A 42 -0.69 -2.12 17.51
N ALA A 43 -1.92 -1.77 17.15
CA ALA A 43 -2.19 -1.00 15.93
C ALA A 43 -1.58 0.41 15.98
N ALA A 44 -1.60 1.06 17.16
CA ALA A 44 -1.02 2.40 17.35
C ALA A 44 0.49 2.45 17.05
N LYS A 45 1.21 1.32 17.23
CA LYS A 45 2.65 1.24 16.88
C LYS A 45 2.92 1.30 15.37
N LEU A 46 1.91 1.13 14.55
CA LEU A 46 2.01 1.24 13.10
C LEU A 46 1.79 2.69 12.61
N LEU A 47 1.34 3.59 13.48
CA LEU A 47 1.05 4.97 13.12
C LEU A 47 2.21 5.90 13.49
N PRO A 48 2.61 6.82 12.61
CA PRO A 48 3.53 7.88 12.97
C PRO A 48 2.79 8.99 13.74
N ARG A 49 3.55 9.96 14.24
CA ARG A 49 3.00 11.16 14.87
C ARG A 49 1.94 11.81 13.99
N PHE A 50 0.92 12.43 14.60
CA PHE A 50 -0.21 13.13 13.97
C PHE A 50 -1.25 12.25 13.28
N TYR A 51 -1.16 10.93 13.43
CA TYR A 51 -2.23 10.02 13.07
C TYR A 51 -2.79 9.36 14.32
N GLU A 52 -4.08 9.15 14.32
CA GLU A 52 -4.80 8.44 15.36
C GLU A 52 -5.45 7.18 14.77
N LEU A 53 -5.74 6.19 15.60
CA LEU A 53 -6.52 5.04 15.18
C LEU A 53 -7.98 5.45 14.96
N ASP A 54 -8.59 4.91 13.92
CA ASP A 54 -10.04 4.97 13.77
C ASP A 54 -10.76 4.16 14.87
N ASP A 55 -12.07 4.14 14.86
CA ASP A 55 -12.91 3.52 15.89
C ASP A 55 -12.53 2.06 16.17
N ARG A 56 -12.23 1.30 15.12
CA ARG A 56 -11.75 -0.09 15.21
C ARG A 56 -10.31 -0.21 14.72
N PRO A 57 -9.44 -0.92 15.46
CA PRO A 57 -8.04 -1.13 15.08
C PRO A 57 -7.92 -2.24 14.03
N ILE A 58 -8.30 -1.93 12.80
CA ILE A 58 -8.25 -2.86 11.67
C ILE A 58 -6.91 -2.74 10.96
N VAL A 59 -6.25 -3.88 10.75
CA VAL A 59 -5.09 -4.02 9.90
C VAL A 59 -5.48 -4.81 8.67
N SER A 60 -5.07 -4.34 7.49
CA SER A 60 -5.33 -5.01 6.22
C SER A 60 -4.03 -5.30 5.48
N VAL A 61 -3.97 -6.47 4.88
CA VAL A 61 -2.88 -6.93 4.03
C VAL A 61 -3.43 -7.07 2.62
N TYR A 62 -2.85 -6.31 1.69
CA TYR A 62 -3.22 -6.37 0.28
C TYR A 62 -2.13 -7.08 -0.50
N ARG A 63 -2.53 -7.81 -1.51
CA ARG A 63 -1.69 -8.28 -2.59
C ARG A 63 -2.25 -7.73 -3.88
N ILE A 64 -1.47 -6.94 -4.59
CA ILE A 64 -1.90 -6.25 -5.80
C ILE A 64 -0.99 -6.62 -6.96
N THR A 65 -1.56 -6.85 -8.14
CA THR A 65 -0.83 -6.98 -9.40
C THR A 65 -1.38 -5.96 -10.38
N TYR A 66 -0.49 -5.19 -10.99
CA TYR A 66 -0.80 -4.27 -12.08
C TYR A 66 -0.14 -4.77 -13.35
N ARG A 67 -0.90 -4.92 -14.45
CA ARG A 67 -0.42 -5.36 -15.76
C ARG A 67 -0.70 -4.32 -16.81
N GLY A 68 0.12 -4.28 -17.85
CA GLY A 68 -0.02 -3.31 -18.94
C GLY A 68 0.25 -1.87 -18.51
N VAL A 69 1.16 -1.66 -17.56
CA VAL A 69 1.45 -0.36 -16.97
C VAL A 69 2.18 0.54 -17.97
N ASP A 70 1.62 1.69 -18.32
CA ASP A 70 2.10 2.59 -19.37
C ASP A 70 3.53 3.10 -19.14
N TYR A 71 3.85 3.61 -17.96
CA TYR A 71 5.20 4.10 -17.63
C TYR A 71 6.26 3.00 -17.45
N LEU A 72 5.85 1.72 -17.54
CA LEU A 72 6.72 0.55 -17.60
C LEU A 72 6.73 -0.09 -18.99
N ALA A 73 6.38 0.66 -20.02
CA ALA A 73 6.28 0.19 -21.41
C ALA A 73 5.36 -1.04 -21.57
N GLY A 74 4.26 -1.09 -20.85
CA GLY A 74 3.32 -2.21 -20.86
C GLY A 74 3.69 -3.35 -19.93
N GLY A 75 4.73 -3.20 -19.12
CA GLY A 75 5.15 -4.19 -18.13
C GLY A 75 4.18 -4.37 -16.95
N GLU A 76 4.53 -5.27 -16.05
CA GLU A 76 3.76 -5.54 -14.84
C GLU A 76 4.59 -5.32 -13.58
N TYR A 77 3.92 -5.13 -12.45
CA TYR A 77 4.53 -5.21 -11.14
C TYR A 77 3.54 -5.63 -10.06
N ARG A 78 4.09 -6.06 -8.96
CA ARG A 78 3.34 -6.60 -7.82
C ARG A 78 3.66 -5.80 -6.57
N GLU A 79 2.63 -5.67 -5.72
CA GLU A 79 2.76 -5.04 -4.41
C GLU A 79 2.12 -5.90 -3.33
N ALA A 80 2.70 -5.85 -2.13
CA ALA A 80 2.04 -6.30 -0.90
C ALA A 80 2.04 -5.13 0.09
N VAL A 81 0.86 -4.69 0.47
CA VAL A 81 0.64 -3.48 1.25
C VAL A 81 0.11 -3.85 2.63
N ILE A 82 0.72 -3.30 3.68
CA ILE A 82 0.12 -3.28 5.01
C ILE A 82 -0.56 -1.93 5.19
N SER A 83 -1.76 -1.94 5.72
CA SER A 83 -2.45 -0.71 6.11
C SER A 83 -3.15 -0.86 7.46
N VAL A 84 -3.40 0.25 8.11
CA VAL A 84 -4.16 0.35 9.35
C VAL A 84 -5.17 1.47 9.24
N ASP A 85 -6.42 1.23 9.66
CA ASP A 85 -7.46 2.25 9.62
C ASP A 85 -7.11 3.39 10.58
N ALA A 86 -7.02 4.61 10.04
CA ALA A 86 -6.49 5.76 10.74
C ALA A 86 -7.27 7.04 10.46
N VAL A 87 -7.07 8.01 11.32
CA VAL A 87 -7.60 9.36 11.21
C VAL A 87 -6.42 10.34 11.19
N TYR A 88 -6.38 11.17 10.17
CA TYR A 88 -5.53 12.34 10.13
C TYR A 88 -6.35 13.55 10.60
N ASN A 89 -5.90 14.21 11.66
CA ASN A 89 -6.49 15.44 12.21
C ASN A 89 -5.63 16.63 11.83
N GLY A 90 -5.89 17.20 10.66
CA GLY A 90 -5.19 18.39 10.19
C GLY A 90 -5.81 19.70 10.68
N PRO A 91 -5.15 20.84 10.44
CA PRO A 91 -5.64 22.15 10.91
C PRO A 91 -6.96 22.57 10.27
N ASN A 92 -7.27 22.08 9.06
CA ASN A 92 -8.44 22.51 8.29
C ASN A 92 -9.35 21.34 7.86
N GLU A 93 -8.95 20.11 8.13
CA GLU A 93 -9.70 18.94 7.69
C GLU A 93 -9.36 17.70 8.54
N THR A 94 -10.33 16.81 8.67
CA THR A 94 -10.15 15.47 9.22
C THR A 94 -10.37 14.45 8.11
N ILE A 95 -9.43 13.52 7.95
CA ILE A 95 -9.49 12.47 6.92
C ILE A 95 -9.46 11.10 7.59
N LYS A 96 -10.52 10.34 7.45
CA LYS A 96 -10.57 8.92 7.80
C LYS A 96 -10.19 8.09 6.57
N ALA A 97 -9.07 7.39 6.65
CA ALA A 97 -8.59 6.52 5.57
C ALA A 97 -7.52 5.55 6.09
N ALA A 98 -7.21 4.52 5.31
CA ALA A 98 -6.14 3.60 5.66
C ALA A 98 -4.77 4.28 5.57
N PHE A 99 -3.97 4.21 6.64
CA PHE A 99 -2.56 4.59 6.64
C PHE A 99 -1.70 3.40 6.21
N CYS A 100 -0.74 3.64 5.31
CA CYS A 100 0.20 2.63 4.84
C CYS A 100 1.56 2.79 5.54
N PRO A 101 1.91 1.96 6.54
CA PRO A 101 3.22 2.00 7.20
C PRO A 101 4.34 1.36 6.36
N VAL A 102 4.02 0.41 5.50
CA VAL A 102 4.97 -0.27 4.62
C VAL A 102 4.27 -0.96 3.46
N LEU A 103 4.97 -1.05 2.34
CA LEU A 103 4.60 -1.93 1.24
C LEU A 103 5.84 -2.47 0.52
N TRP A 104 5.76 -3.73 0.08
CA TRP A 104 6.77 -4.38 -0.75
C TRP A 104 6.37 -4.27 -2.22
N VAL A 105 7.37 -4.14 -3.10
CA VAL A 105 7.19 -4.06 -4.56
C VAL A 105 8.34 -4.77 -5.26
N ASP A 106 8.07 -5.43 -6.39
CA ASP A 106 9.08 -6.17 -7.15
C ASP A 106 9.70 -5.38 -8.31
N GLN A 107 9.30 -4.13 -8.49
CA GLN A 107 9.74 -3.30 -9.60
C GLN A 107 10.41 -2.01 -9.08
N VAL A 108 11.70 -1.84 -9.45
CA VAL A 108 12.55 -0.75 -8.92
C VAL A 108 12.02 0.64 -9.29
N TRP A 109 11.53 0.83 -10.52
CA TRP A 109 11.01 2.13 -10.93
C TRP A 109 9.73 2.50 -10.20
N ALA A 110 8.84 1.53 -9.94
CA ALA A 110 7.67 1.72 -9.10
C ALA A 110 8.04 2.02 -7.63
N LEU A 111 9.16 1.47 -7.15
CA LEU A 111 9.70 1.77 -5.83
C LEU A 111 10.18 3.21 -5.76
N ILE A 112 11.07 3.63 -6.67
CA ILE A 112 11.66 4.97 -6.69
C ILE A 112 10.56 6.03 -6.81
N SER A 113 9.71 5.93 -7.84
CA SER A 113 8.64 6.89 -8.07
C SER A 113 7.64 6.95 -6.90
N GLY A 114 7.35 5.82 -6.29
CA GLY A 114 6.47 5.76 -5.11
C GLY A 114 7.06 6.50 -3.92
N ARG A 115 8.33 6.32 -3.63
CA ARG A 115 9.01 6.99 -2.50
C ARG A 115 9.23 8.47 -2.76
N GLU A 116 9.78 8.81 -3.93
CA GLU A 116 10.20 10.16 -4.23
C GLU A 116 9.04 11.09 -4.61
N LEU A 117 8.04 10.60 -5.33
CA LEU A 117 6.89 11.43 -5.73
C LEU A 117 5.72 11.33 -4.75
N LEU A 118 5.30 10.12 -4.39
CA LEU A 118 4.05 9.89 -3.67
C LEU A 118 4.22 9.83 -2.15
N GLY A 119 5.44 9.58 -1.65
CA GLY A 119 5.69 9.36 -0.23
C GLY A 119 5.23 7.98 0.25
N SER A 120 5.10 7.01 -0.66
CA SER A 120 4.77 5.64 -0.31
C SER A 120 5.98 4.94 0.32
N PRO A 121 5.84 4.23 1.46
CA PRO A 121 6.95 3.62 2.20
C PRO A 121 7.37 2.28 1.56
N LYS A 122 7.80 2.32 0.30
CA LYS A 122 8.13 1.15 -0.51
C LYS A 122 9.48 0.56 -0.15
N VAL A 123 9.53 -0.77 -0.11
CA VAL A 123 10.75 -1.59 -0.02
C VAL A 123 10.70 -2.67 -1.10
N LEU A 124 11.86 -3.21 -1.50
CA LEU A 124 11.88 -4.30 -2.47
C LEU A 124 11.37 -5.60 -1.84
N GLY A 125 10.58 -6.33 -2.59
CA GLY A 125 10.10 -7.66 -2.28
C GLY A 125 10.11 -8.56 -3.50
N LYS A 126 10.09 -9.87 -3.27
CA LYS A 126 9.96 -10.88 -4.32
C LYS A 126 8.64 -11.62 -4.13
N PHE A 127 7.96 -11.86 -5.23
CA PHE A 127 6.62 -12.43 -5.26
C PHE A 127 6.63 -13.69 -6.13
N PRO A 128 6.66 -14.88 -5.55
CA PRO A 128 6.45 -16.12 -6.29
C PRO A 128 5.08 -16.15 -6.97
N VAL A 129 4.93 -17.11 -7.89
CA VAL A 129 3.63 -17.37 -8.51
C VAL A 129 2.62 -17.76 -7.43
N GLU A 130 1.45 -17.18 -7.50
CA GLU A 130 0.38 -17.47 -6.55
C GLU A 130 -0.19 -18.87 -6.76
N GLU A 131 -0.51 -19.52 -5.65
CA GLU A 131 -1.24 -20.77 -5.64
C GLU A 131 -2.74 -20.49 -5.81
N THR A 132 -3.37 -21.08 -6.80
CA THR A 132 -4.81 -20.93 -7.05
C THR A 132 -5.48 -22.28 -7.21
N GLY A 133 -6.66 -22.44 -6.64
CA GLY A 133 -7.49 -23.64 -6.76
C GLY A 133 -8.97 -23.30 -6.64
N PRO A 134 -9.86 -24.28 -6.80
CA PRO A 134 -11.30 -24.09 -6.65
C PRO A 134 -11.64 -23.52 -5.26
N GLY A 135 -12.06 -22.24 -5.21
CA GLY A 135 -12.41 -21.55 -3.98
C GLY A 135 -11.23 -21.25 -3.04
N THR A 136 -10.00 -21.42 -3.49
CA THR A 136 -8.79 -21.19 -2.70
C THR A 136 -7.78 -20.33 -3.44
N ARG A 137 -6.98 -19.58 -2.69
CA ARG A 137 -5.86 -18.78 -3.19
C ARG A 137 -4.81 -18.62 -2.11
N ALA A 138 -3.53 -18.56 -2.48
CA ALA A 138 -2.48 -18.16 -1.56
C ALA A 138 -1.38 -17.39 -2.28
N PHE A 139 -0.74 -16.46 -1.56
CA PHE A 139 0.44 -15.73 -2.03
C PHE A 139 1.51 -15.70 -0.95
N GLU A 140 2.72 -15.49 -1.36
CA GLU A 140 3.86 -15.30 -0.48
C GLU A 140 4.65 -14.05 -0.85
N VAL A 141 5.29 -13.45 0.14
CA VAL A 141 6.21 -12.31 -0.03
C VAL A 141 7.55 -12.68 0.59
N TYR A 142 8.60 -12.45 -0.17
CA TYR A 142 9.97 -12.74 0.22
C TYR A 142 10.80 -11.47 0.30
N GLU A 143 11.82 -11.50 1.14
CA GLU A 143 12.86 -10.47 1.14
C GLU A 143 13.52 -10.38 -0.23
N SER A 144 13.82 -9.17 -0.67
CA SER A 144 14.63 -8.95 -1.87
C SER A 144 15.65 -7.85 -1.59
N ASP A 145 16.92 -8.21 -1.65
CA ASP A 145 18.05 -7.29 -1.54
C ASP A 145 18.88 -7.21 -2.85
N GLY A 146 18.27 -7.67 -3.96
CA GLY A 146 18.93 -7.77 -5.27
C GLY A 146 19.73 -9.08 -5.45
N ARG A 147 19.76 -9.96 -4.45
CA ARG A 147 20.33 -11.32 -4.51
C ARG A 147 19.20 -12.35 -4.51
N GLU A 148 19.54 -13.59 -4.80
CA GLU A 148 18.61 -14.71 -4.61
C GLU A 148 18.44 -15.02 -3.11
N VAL A 149 17.56 -14.30 -2.47
CA VAL A 149 17.16 -14.54 -1.08
C VAL A 149 15.83 -15.27 -1.07
N ASN A 150 15.79 -16.41 -0.39
CA ASN A 150 14.60 -17.25 -0.25
C ASN A 150 14.03 -17.17 1.17
N THR A 151 14.06 -15.98 1.76
CA THR A 151 13.50 -15.75 3.10
C THR A 151 12.08 -15.23 2.96
N ARG A 152 11.12 -16.07 3.30
CA ARG A 152 9.72 -15.66 3.34
C ARG A 152 9.50 -14.66 4.48
N LEU A 153 8.72 -13.64 4.19
CA LEU A 153 8.29 -12.62 5.14
C LEU A 153 6.90 -12.92 5.68
N PHE A 154 5.98 -13.25 4.78
CA PHE A 154 4.62 -13.63 5.16
C PHE A 154 3.91 -14.37 4.04
N ARG A 155 2.82 -15.07 4.41
CA ARG A 155 1.92 -15.78 3.51
C ARG A 155 0.48 -15.39 3.82
N GLY A 156 -0.29 -15.08 2.78
CA GLY A 156 -1.74 -14.87 2.84
C GLY A 156 -2.47 -16.02 2.15
N GLU A 157 -3.57 -16.46 2.75
CA GLU A 157 -4.37 -17.58 2.25
C GLU A 157 -5.85 -17.22 2.27
N TRP A 158 -6.58 -17.72 1.27
CA TRP A 158 -8.04 -17.64 1.20
C TRP A 158 -8.65 -19.03 1.02
N SER A 159 -9.77 -19.26 1.68
CA SER A 159 -10.62 -20.43 1.48
C SER A 159 -12.07 -20.01 1.30
N ASP A 160 -12.87 -20.93 0.79
CA ASP A 160 -14.32 -20.73 0.60
C ASP A 160 -14.66 -19.48 -0.22
N LEU A 161 -13.83 -19.13 -1.17
CA LEU A 161 -14.05 -17.99 -2.07
C LEU A 161 -15.31 -18.23 -2.90
N LYS A 162 -16.28 -17.33 -2.77
CA LYS A 162 -17.54 -17.33 -3.52
C LYS A 162 -17.65 -16.05 -4.32
N PRO A 163 -18.02 -16.14 -5.61
CA PRO A 163 -18.18 -14.95 -6.44
C PRO A 163 -19.24 -14.00 -5.87
N LEU A 164 -18.95 -12.70 -5.96
CA LEU A 164 -19.95 -11.65 -5.84
C LEU A 164 -20.65 -11.45 -7.18
N SER A 165 -21.94 -11.18 -7.15
CA SER A 165 -22.74 -10.92 -8.35
C SER A 165 -23.70 -9.77 -8.13
N GLY A 166 -24.18 -9.18 -9.23
CA GLY A 166 -25.22 -8.18 -9.24
C GLY A 166 -24.93 -6.99 -8.30
N ASP A 167 -25.89 -6.72 -7.44
CA ASP A 167 -25.87 -5.56 -6.53
C ASP A 167 -24.69 -5.55 -5.57
N ALA A 168 -24.19 -6.71 -5.14
CA ALA A 168 -23.04 -6.80 -4.22
C ALA A 168 -21.75 -6.32 -4.89
N LEU A 169 -21.54 -6.65 -6.17
CA LEU A 169 -20.40 -6.15 -6.93
C LEU A 169 -20.53 -4.65 -7.22
N ALA A 170 -21.74 -4.17 -7.54
CA ALA A 170 -22.01 -2.75 -7.73
C ALA A 170 -21.73 -1.94 -6.45
N GLN A 171 -22.18 -2.43 -5.29
CA GLN A 171 -21.91 -1.80 -4.00
C GLN A 171 -20.40 -1.77 -3.67
N LEU A 172 -19.66 -2.84 -4.02
CA LEU A 172 -18.21 -2.84 -3.88
C LEU A 172 -17.58 -1.75 -4.74
N ASN A 173 -17.95 -1.66 -6.01
CA ASN A 173 -17.44 -0.63 -6.93
C ASN A 173 -17.75 0.79 -6.45
N ASP A 174 -18.93 1.04 -5.90
CA ASP A 174 -19.26 2.34 -5.30
C ASP A 174 -18.35 2.73 -4.13
N ARG A 175 -17.90 1.75 -3.32
CA ARG A 175 -16.99 1.99 -2.19
C ARG A 175 -15.57 2.27 -2.64
N VAL A 176 -15.13 1.70 -3.76
CA VAL A 176 -13.73 1.78 -4.21
C VAL A 176 -13.51 2.74 -5.38
N LYS A 177 -14.55 3.42 -5.85
CA LYS A 177 -14.44 4.45 -6.91
C LYS A 177 -13.53 5.61 -6.54
N GLU A 178 -13.33 5.85 -5.24
CA GLU A 178 -12.35 6.78 -4.68
C GLU A 178 -11.76 6.19 -3.40
N VAL A 179 -10.56 5.65 -3.48
CA VAL A 179 -9.83 5.13 -2.33
C VAL A 179 -8.71 6.11 -1.97
N ARG A 180 -8.80 6.67 -0.78
CA ARG A 180 -7.76 7.51 -0.20
C ARG A 180 -6.85 6.66 0.66
N THR A 181 -5.54 6.86 0.52
CA THR A 181 -4.54 6.23 1.37
C THR A 181 -3.69 7.31 2.01
N LEU A 182 -3.54 7.24 3.31
CA LEU A 182 -2.67 8.12 4.08
C LEU A 182 -1.25 7.55 4.08
N GLY A 183 -0.27 8.44 4.01
CA GLY A 183 1.15 8.09 4.02
C GLY A 183 1.98 9.12 4.75
N TRP A 184 3.28 8.84 4.85
CA TRP A 184 4.25 9.77 5.42
C TRP A 184 5.50 9.78 4.54
N LYS A 185 5.77 10.91 3.90
CA LYS A 185 6.95 11.06 3.05
C LYS A 185 8.14 11.50 3.88
N VAL A 186 9.20 10.68 3.83
CA VAL A 186 10.49 11.01 4.41
C VAL A 186 11.56 10.87 3.35
N ILE A 187 12.30 11.94 3.08
CA ILE A 187 13.52 11.92 2.26
C ILE A 187 14.64 12.45 3.16
N PRO A 188 15.61 11.60 3.53
CA PRO A 188 16.75 12.04 4.34
C PRO A 188 17.63 13.00 3.55
N SER A 189 18.22 13.99 4.22
CA SER A 189 19.30 14.82 3.64
C SER A 189 20.66 14.23 3.95
N LEU A 190 21.70 14.76 3.32
CA LEU A 190 23.10 14.37 3.62
C LEU A 190 23.51 14.83 5.03
N ASP A 191 23.06 16.02 5.42
CA ASP A 191 23.34 16.67 6.67
C ASP A 191 22.10 17.47 7.14
N GLY A 192 21.86 17.53 8.42
CA GLY A 192 20.72 18.28 8.96
C GLY A 192 19.37 17.57 8.91
N PRO A 193 18.26 18.33 8.93
CA PRO A 193 16.91 17.76 8.92
C PRO A 193 16.58 17.14 7.55
N PRO A 194 15.62 16.18 7.47
CA PRO A 194 15.19 15.59 6.21
C PRO A 194 14.72 16.62 5.18
N ASP A 195 15.03 16.42 3.90
CA ASP A 195 14.55 17.25 2.79
C ASP A 195 13.01 17.17 2.63
N ALA A 196 12.43 16.05 3.04
CA ALA A 196 10.98 15.88 3.18
C ALA A 196 10.68 15.10 4.46
N ASP A 197 9.72 15.60 5.26
CA ASP A 197 9.19 14.96 6.47
C ASP A 197 7.77 15.48 6.72
N TYR A 198 6.79 14.89 6.02
CA TYR A 198 5.40 15.36 6.08
C TYR A 198 4.38 14.27 5.70
N PRO A 199 3.14 14.39 6.20
CA PRO A 199 2.05 13.50 5.84
C PRO A 199 1.59 13.72 4.39
N THR A 200 1.12 12.65 3.76
CA THR A 200 0.63 12.64 2.37
C THR A 200 -0.70 11.92 2.26
N GLN A 201 -1.44 12.24 1.21
CA GLN A 201 -2.64 11.51 0.80
C GLN A 201 -2.51 11.13 -0.66
N LEU A 202 -2.64 9.85 -0.96
CA LEU A 202 -2.77 9.29 -2.30
C LEU A 202 -4.26 9.06 -2.61
N LEU A 203 -4.66 9.28 -3.86
CA LEU A 203 -5.97 8.91 -4.37
C LEU A 203 -5.82 7.83 -5.44
N MET A 204 -6.57 6.75 -5.29
CA MET A 204 -6.72 5.70 -6.27
C MET A 204 -8.20 5.48 -6.60
N ARG A 205 -8.47 4.98 -7.81
CA ARG A 205 -9.80 4.57 -8.24
C ARG A 205 -9.74 3.12 -8.70
N TRP A 206 -10.73 2.34 -8.31
CA TRP A 206 -10.89 0.96 -8.73
C TRP A 206 -12.25 0.75 -9.37
N ASN A 207 -12.29 -0.15 -10.35
CA ASN A 207 -13.53 -0.64 -10.93
C ASN A 207 -13.38 -2.13 -11.23
N PHE A 208 -14.07 -2.98 -10.47
CA PHE A 208 -13.98 -4.42 -10.58
C PHE A 208 -15.05 -4.99 -11.49
N ASN A 209 -14.63 -5.89 -12.39
CA ASN A 209 -15.53 -6.71 -13.21
C ASN A 209 -15.76 -8.09 -12.60
N GLN A 210 -14.88 -8.54 -11.70
CA GLN A 210 -14.99 -9.78 -10.95
C GLN A 210 -14.55 -9.56 -9.51
N ALA A 211 -15.28 -10.16 -8.58
CA ALA A 211 -14.88 -10.20 -7.18
C ALA A 211 -15.40 -11.49 -6.52
N SER A 212 -14.64 -11.97 -5.55
CA SER A 212 -15.02 -13.10 -4.68
C SER A 212 -14.70 -12.76 -3.23
N ILE A 213 -15.53 -13.26 -2.32
CA ILE A 213 -15.31 -13.15 -0.87
C ILE A 213 -15.20 -14.52 -0.24
N GLY A 214 -14.36 -14.64 0.77
CA GLY A 214 -14.14 -15.90 1.49
C GLY A 214 -13.52 -15.68 2.86
N ASN A 215 -12.94 -16.73 3.43
CA ASN A 215 -12.17 -16.63 4.65
C ASN A 215 -10.72 -16.31 4.30
N GLY A 216 -10.15 -15.29 4.95
CA GLY A 216 -8.74 -14.91 4.78
C GLY A 216 -7.93 -15.21 6.03
N ARG A 217 -6.67 -15.61 5.87
CA ARG A 217 -5.70 -15.80 6.95
C ARG A 217 -4.34 -15.28 6.53
N ILE A 218 -3.62 -14.64 7.46
CA ILE A 218 -2.24 -14.18 7.26
C ILE A 218 -1.31 -14.88 8.25
N ILE A 219 -0.10 -15.22 7.79
CA ILE A 219 0.97 -15.81 8.59
C ILE A 219 2.19 -14.93 8.42
N PHE A 220 2.60 -14.23 9.45
CA PHE A 220 3.83 -13.43 9.48
C PHE A 220 4.98 -14.26 10.01
N ASP A 221 6.09 -14.30 9.26
CA ASP A 221 7.34 -14.94 9.70
C ASP A 221 8.22 -13.93 10.47
N THR A 222 9.17 -14.45 11.24
CA THR A 222 10.08 -13.63 12.06
C THR A 222 11.54 -13.86 11.65
N PRO A 223 11.96 -13.45 10.45
CA PRO A 223 13.31 -13.65 10.00
C PRO A 223 14.32 -12.81 10.81
N SER A 224 15.52 -13.36 10.97
CA SER A 224 16.62 -12.62 11.56
C SER A 224 17.14 -11.52 10.61
N ALA A 225 17.92 -10.56 11.15
CA ALA A 225 18.54 -9.52 10.34
C ALA A 225 19.54 -10.06 9.29
N LYS A 226 20.09 -11.26 9.50
CA LYS A 226 20.93 -11.93 8.48
C LYS A 226 20.11 -12.49 7.31
N GLN A 227 18.88 -12.93 7.59
CA GLN A 227 17.97 -13.51 6.58
C GLN A 227 17.19 -12.45 5.82
N ALA A 228 16.77 -11.38 6.52
CA ALA A 228 16.01 -10.27 5.93
C ALA A 228 16.54 -8.92 6.43
N PRO A 229 17.67 -8.43 5.91
CA PRO A 229 18.33 -7.23 6.42
C PRO A 229 17.49 -5.97 6.33
N VAL A 230 16.60 -5.87 5.36
CA VAL A 230 15.68 -4.74 5.19
C VAL A 230 14.40 -4.92 5.98
N SER A 231 13.78 -6.10 5.89
CA SER A 231 12.42 -6.33 6.39
C SER A 231 12.35 -6.90 7.81
N SER A 232 13.43 -7.46 8.37
CA SER A 232 13.39 -8.14 9.69
C SER A 232 12.81 -7.27 10.81
N ARG A 233 13.19 -5.97 10.87
CA ARG A 233 12.64 -5.02 11.86
C ARG A 233 11.15 -4.75 11.66
N ILE A 234 10.68 -4.77 10.41
CA ILE A 234 9.28 -4.59 10.04
C ILE A 234 8.50 -5.84 10.48
N MET A 235 9.02 -7.01 10.09
CA MET A 235 8.38 -8.30 10.38
C MET A 235 8.25 -8.57 11.88
N LYS A 236 9.22 -8.14 12.68
CA LYS A 236 9.14 -8.23 14.14
C LYS A 236 7.89 -7.52 14.68
N VAL A 237 7.60 -6.32 14.19
CA VAL A 237 6.41 -5.56 14.63
C VAL A 237 5.13 -6.20 14.12
N LEU A 238 5.10 -6.66 12.86
CA LEU A 238 3.91 -7.25 12.25
C LEU A 238 3.56 -8.61 12.87
N ALA A 239 4.56 -9.44 13.17
CA ALA A 239 4.36 -10.75 13.79
C ALA A 239 3.88 -10.66 15.25
N ASP A 240 4.18 -9.56 15.93
CA ASP A 240 3.72 -9.28 17.30
C ASP A 240 2.28 -8.75 17.37
N LEU A 241 1.59 -8.54 16.23
CA LEU A 241 0.20 -8.08 16.21
C LEU A 241 -0.75 -9.20 16.68
N PRO A 242 -1.46 -9.06 17.80
CA PRO A 242 -2.48 -10.02 18.18
C PRO A 242 -3.64 -10.01 17.19
N ILE A 243 -3.96 -11.14 16.59
CA ILE A 243 -5.11 -11.29 15.70
C ILE A 243 -6.31 -11.71 16.54
N LYS A 244 -7.28 -10.80 16.73
CA LYS A 244 -8.50 -11.06 17.48
C LYS A 244 -9.56 -11.72 16.63
N GLU A 245 -9.80 -11.18 15.45
CA GLU A 245 -10.85 -11.60 14.55
C GLU A 245 -10.48 -11.29 13.10
N TYR A 246 -10.65 -12.25 12.20
CA TYR A 246 -10.56 -12.03 10.77
C TYR A 246 -11.89 -11.52 10.21
N ARG A 247 -11.81 -10.59 9.25
CA ARG A 247 -12.93 -10.21 8.41
C ARG A 247 -12.98 -11.07 7.16
N LYS A 248 -14.10 -11.03 6.44
CA LYS A 248 -14.15 -11.70 5.13
C LYS A 248 -13.09 -11.13 4.21
N GLY A 249 -12.28 -12.03 3.65
CA GLY A 249 -11.27 -11.69 2.66
C GLY A 249 -11.90 -11.43 1.29
N LEU A 250 -11.25 -10.59 0.50
CA LEU A 250 -11.67 -10.20 -0.84
C LEU A 250 -10.60 -10.61 -1.85
N VAL A 251 -11.02 -11.09 -3.00
CA VAL A 251 -10.21 -11.21 -4.22
C VAL A 251 -10.99 -10.54 -5.34
N ALA A 252 -10.42 -9.57 -6.03
CA ALA A 252 -11.11 -8.81 -7.06
C ALA A 252 -10.18 -8.49 -8.24
N LYS A 253 -10.73 -8.47 -9.45
CA LYS A 253 -10.06 -8.15 -10.70
C LYS A 253 -10.84 -7.10 -11.47
N GLY A 254 -10.13 -6.20 -12.15
CA GLY A 254 -10.73 -5.14 -12.96
C GLY A 254 -9.69 -4.11 -13.36
N SER A 255 -10.02 -2.83 -13.26
CA SER A 255 -9.13 -1.73 -13.58
C SER A 255 -8.81 -0.88 -12.34
N ALA A 256 -7.66 -0.23 -12.38
CA ALA A 256 -7.23 0.71 -11.37
C ALA A 256 -6.67 1.99 -12.00
N VAL A 257 -6.74 3.10 -11.28
CA VAL A 257 -6.11 4.36 -11.68
C VAL A 257 -5.41 4.98 -10.47
N VAL A 258 -4.12 5.28 -10.63
CA VAL A 258 -3.39 6.10 -9.66
C VAL A 258 -3.51 7.56 -10.09
N GLU A 259 -4.20 8.36 -9.28
CA GLU A 259 -4.44 9.79 -9.53
C GLU A 259 -3.31 10.63 -8.90
N ARG A 260 -2.15 10.71 -9.56
CA ARG A 260 -0.98 11.45 -9.01
C ARG A 260 -1.23 12.93 -8.84
N MET A 261 -2.02 13.55 -9.73
CA MET A 261 -2.39 14.96 -9.59
C MET A 261 -3.22 15.24 -8.34
N SER A 262 -3.98 14.27 -7.87
CA SER A 262 -4.79 14.35 -6.65
C SER A 262 -4.02 13.90 -5.41
N THR A 263 -2.81 13.38 -5.58
CA THR A 263 -1.89 13.10 -4.47
C THR A 263 -1.33 14.40 -3.95
N ARG A 264 -1.41 14.61 -2.63
CA ARG A 264 -1.04 15.87 -2.03
C ARG A 264 -0.28 15.72 -0.72
N ARG A 265 0.52 16.71 -0.42
CA ARG A 265 1.03 16.95 0.92
C ARG A 265 -0.13 17.40 1.80
N LEU A 266 -0.20 16.85 3.01
CA LEU A 266 -1.11 17.31 4.05
C LEU A 266 -0.40 18.32 4.97
N PRO A 267 -1.07 19.34 5.48
CA PRO A 267 -0.49 20.26 6.45
C PRO A 267 -0.10 19.52 7.74
N LEU A 268 0.96 19.93 8.38
CA LEU A 268 1.26 19.43 9.73
C LEU A 268 0.23 20.01 10.70
N PRO A 269 -0.35 19.18 11.59
CA PRO A 269 -1.20 19.70 12.67
C PRO A 269 -0.47 20.72 13.50
N VAL A 270 -1.17 21.77 13.89
CA VAL A 270 -0.63 22.78 14.81
C VAL A 270 -0.47 22.11 16.18
N VAL A 271 0.75 21.81 16.56
CA VAL A 271 1.04 21.40 17.94
C VAL A 271 0.94 22.67 18.78
N ASN A 272 -0.20 22.88 19.46
CA ASN A 272 -0.24 23.85 20.54
C ASN A 272 0.77 23.39 21.60
N ARG A 273 1.99 23.95 21.55
CA ARG A 273 2.87 23.87 22.68
C ARG A 273 2.20 24.67 23.79
N THR A 274 1.46 24.02 24.64
CA THR A 274 1.19 24.57 25.98
C THR A 274 2.57 24.71 26.64
N VAL A 275 2.98 25.95 26.79
CA VAL A 275 4.16 26.42 27.55
C VAL A 275 3.95 26.04 29.00
#